data_df852e63e0e29da1950e58fb92a0238b
#
_entry.id   df852e63e0e29da1950e58fb92a0238b
#
_cell.length_a   1.000
_cell.length_b   1.000
_cell.length_c   1.000
_cell.angle_alpha   90.00
_cell.angle_beta   90.00
_cell.angle_gamma   90.00
#
_symmetry.space_group_name_H-M   'P 1'
#
loop_
_entity.id
_entity.type
_entity.pdbx_description
1 polymer ?
#
loop_
_entity_poly.entity_id
_entity_poly.type
_entity_poly.pdbx_seq_one_letter_code
_entity_poly.pdbx_strand_id
1 'polypeptide(L)'
;MEKTLEGAKELLNSILLTDNTPILFLGAGFSCGASNKANAMDGCKLKEYIYDTLAKDKIGPEDEEEVKGYDLRKLSDEIYRIYHGKTELYNLLHEMYINTRPAEFHDYLVKYPWKNIYTVNI
;
A
#
# COMPACT_ATOMS: atom_id res chain seq x y z
N MET A 1 -8.59 7.41 23.36
CA MET A 1 -8.92 6.95 21.98
C MET A 1 -10.34 7.34 21.55
N GLU A 2 -11.36 7.16 22.37
CA GLU A 2 -12.74 7.55 22.03
C GLU A 2 -12.91 9.04 21.75
N LYS A 3 -12.35 9.92 22.58
CA LYS A 3 -12.42 11.39 22.37
C LYS A 3 -11.79 11.85 21.05
N THR A 4 -10.76 11.15 20.56
CA THR A 4 -10.09 11.48 19.29
C THR A 4 -10.94 11.07 18.09
N LEU A 5 -11.67 9.96 18.22
CA LEU A 5 -12.57 9.46 17.17
C LEU A 5 -13.83 10.34 17.03
N GLU A 6 -14.37 10.83 18.16
CA GLU A 6 -15.53 11.72 18.19
C GLU A 6 -15.19 13.10 17.60
N GLY A 7 -14.05 13.66 17.98
CA GLY A 7 -13.55 14.91 17.39
C GLY A 7 -13.26 14.79 15.88
N ALA A 8 -12.77 13.64 15.42
CA ALA A 8 -12.61 13.37 14.00
C ALA A 8 -13.93 13.26 13.24
N LYS A 9 -14.96 12.67 13.84
CA LYS A 9 -16.32 12.61 13.28
C LYS A 9 -16.95 14.00 13.17
N GLU A 10 -16.84 14.82 14.22
CA GLU A 10 -17.36 16.19 14.22
C GLU A 10 -16.67 17.04 13.15
N LEU A 11 -15.34 16.93 13.03
CA LEU A 11 -14.57 17.62 12.00
C LEU A 11 -15.00 17.17 10.59
N LEU A 12 -15.10 15.86 10.35
CA LEU A 12 -15.55 15.31 9.08
C LEU A 12 -16.98 15.79 8.75
N ASN A 13 -17.89 15.75 9.70
CA ASN A 13 -19.25 16.24 9.48
C ASN A 13 -19.28 17.74 9.15
N SER A 14 -18.45 18.55 9.83
CA SER A 14 -18.39 19.99 9.54
C SER A 14 -17.86 20.27 8.14
N ILE A 15 -16.90 19.48 7.66
CA ILE A 15 -16.31 19.60 6.30
C ILE A 15 -17.33 19.12 5.25
N LEU A 16 -18.01 18.00 5.51
CA LEU A 16 -18.95 17.37 4.56
C LEU A 16 -20.27 18.12 4.42
N LEU A 17 -20.67 18.89 5.43
CA LEU A 17 -21.91 19.66 5.44
C LEU A 17 -21.77 21.10 4.93
N THR A 18 -20.55 21.51 4.52
CA THR A 18 -20.34 22.84 3.93
C THR A 18 -20.55 22.82 2.43
N ASP A 19 -20.98 23.95 1.85
CA ASP A 19 -21.10 24.14 0.39
C ASP A 19 -19.72 24.09 -0.33
N ASN A 20 -18.64 24.00 0.42
CA ASN A 20 -17.29 23.86 -0.11
C ASN A 20 -17.00 22.39 -0.40
N THR A 21 -16.84 22.06 -1.67
CA THR A 21 -16.43 20.72 -2.09
C THR A 21 -14.98 20.45 -1.64
N PRO A 22 -14.75 19.49 -0.73
CA PRO A 22 -13.42 19.21 -0.21
C PRO A 22 -12.52 18.50 -1.23
N ILE A 23 -11.22 18.55 -0.96
CA ILE A 23 -10.19 17.81 -1.69
C ILE A 23 -9.83 16.57 -0.90
N LEU A 24 -9.70 15.43 -1.58
CA LEU A 24 -9.29 14.17 -0.96
C LEU A 24 -7.82 13.88 -1.28
N PHE A 25 -7.04 13.59 -0.24
CA PHE A 25 -5.68 13.05 -0.36
C PHE A 25 -5.65 11.59 0.09
N LEU A 26 -5.13 10.72 -0.76
CA LEU A 26 -5.04 9.28 -0.51
C LEU A 26 -3.57 8.84 -0.43
N GLY A 27 -3.23 8.20 0.67
CA GLY A 27 -1.94 7.52 0.85
C GLY A 27 -2.06 6.00 0.73
N ALA A 28 -0.95 5.30 0.93
CA ALA A 28 -0.87 3.84 0.84
C ALA A 28 -1.89 3.09 1.72
N GLY A 29 -2.26 3.67 2.87
CA GLY A 29 -3.30 3.11 3.75
C GLY A 29 -4.69 3.04 3.14
N PHE A 30 -4.97 3.76 2.06
CA PHE A 30 -6.27 3.71 1.39
C PHE A 30 -6.58 2.33 0.79
N SER A 31 -5.57 1.60 0.37
CA SER A 31 -5.73 0.24 -0.14
C SER A 31 -5.96 -0.82 0.96
N CYS A 32 -5.74 -0.47 2.23
CA CYS A 32 -5.98 -1.38 3.35
C CYS A 32 -7.47 -1.75 3.42
N GLY A 33 -7.75 -3.03 3.54
CA GLY A 33 -9.13 -3.56 3.50
C GLY A 33 -9.63 -3.95 2.11
N ALA A 34 -8.95 -3.57 1.03
CA ALA A 34 -9.22 -4.14 -0.29
C ALA A 34 -8.92 -5.65 -0.31
N SER A 35 -9.73 -6.40 -1.05
CA SER A 35 -9.58 -7.85 -1.16
C SER A 35 -8.69 -8.21 -2.36
N ASN A 36 -7.51 -8.76 -2.09
CA ASN A 36 -6.59 -9.31 -3.08
C ASN A 36 -5.69 -10.38 -2.44
N LYS A 37 -4.79 -10.99 -3.20
CA LYS A 37 -3.83 -11.97 -2.66
C LYS A 37 -2.85 -11.35 -1.65
N ALA A 38 -2.62 -10.05 -1.72
CA ALA A 38 -1.77 -9.33 -0.79
C ALA A 38 -2.42 -9.10 0.59
N ASN A 39 -3.72 -9.39 0.77
CA ASN A 39 -4.48 -9.15 1.99
C ASN A 39 -4.28 -7.73 2.57
N ALA A 40 -4.22 -6.74 1.69
CA ALA A 40 -3.97 -5.35 2.09
C ALA A 40 -2.67 -5.18 2.90
N MET A 41 -1.59 -5.79 2.46
CA MET A 41 -0.29 -5.64 3.10
C MET A 41 0.13 -4.16 3.10
N ASP A 42 0.58 -3.68 4.25
CA ASP A 42 1.33 -2.44 4.32
C ASP A 42 2.74 -2.60 3.72
N GLY A 43 3.45 -1.49 3.53
CA GLY A 43 4.77 -1.52 2.89
C GLY A 43 5.80 -2.39 3.63
N CYS A 44 5.69 -2.54 4.95
CA CYS A 44 6.60 -3.38 5.73
C CYS A 44 6.34 -4.86 5.46
N LYS A 45 5.10 -5.29 5.52
CA LYS A 45 4.71 -6.67 5.22
C LYS A 45 4.96 -7.04 3.76
N LEU A 46 4.73 -6.11 2.85
CA LEU A 46 5.06 -6.30 1.45
C LEU A 46 6.56 -6.52 1.26
N LYS A 47 7.40 -5.73 1.92
CA LYS A 47 8.85 -5.89 1.89
C LYS A 47 9.28 -7.27 2.39
N GLU A 48 8.76 -7.70 3.54
CA GLU A 48 9.05 -9.02 4.12
C GLU A 48 8.62 -10.13 3.16
N TYR A 49 7.45 -10.04 2.59
CA TYR A 49 6.94 -11.02 1.63
C TYR A 49 7.79 -11.11 0.36
N ILE A 50 8.20 -9.98 -0.19
CA ILE A 50 9.09 -9.94 -1.36
C ILE A 50 10.45 -10.56 -1.03
N TYR A 51 11.02 -10.22 0.14
CA TYR A 51 12.27 -10.80 0.61
C TYR A 51 12.18 -12.32 0.73
N ASP A 52 11.19 -12.82 1.47
CA ASP A 52 11.00 -14.25 1.72
C ASP A 52 10.77 -15.04 0.44
N THR A 53 10.10 -14.44 -0.55
CA THR A 53 9.73 -15.13 -1.80
C THR A 53 10.84 -15.09 -2.84
N LEU A 54 11.55 -13.97 -3.00
CA LEU A 54 12.46 -13.77 -4.12
C LEU A 54 13.94 -13.67 -3.73
N ALA A 55 14.26 -13.30 -2.50
CA ALA A 55 15.62 -12.99 -2.12
C ALA A 55 16.25 -14.03 -1.16
N LYS A 56 15.50 -14.55 -0.23
CA LYS A 56 15.98 -15.36 0.90
C LYS A 56 16.89 -16.52 0.49
N ASP A 57 16.49 -17.29 -0.50
CA ASP A 57 17.24 -18.47 -0.95
C ASP A 57 18.38 -18.13 -1.94
N LYS A 58 18.53 -16.86 -2.27
CA LYS A 58 19.51 -16.36 -3.26
C LYS A 58 20.61 -15.52 -2.62
N ILE A 59 20.46 -15.16 -1.36
CA ILE A 59 21.39 -14.31 -0.61
C ILE A 59 22.19 -15.20 0.34
N GLY A 60 23.51 -14.95 0.37
CA GLY A 60 24.41 -15.64 1.30
C GLY A 60 24.11 -15.26 2.76
N PRO A 61 24.38 -16.15 3.73
CA PRO A 61 24.15 -15.88 5.14
C PRO A 61 24.86 -14.62 5.65
N GLU A 62 25.98 -14.27 5.04
CA GLU A 62 26.75 -13.08 5.37
C GLU A 62 26.07 -11.77 5.03
N ASP A 63 25.22 -11.76 4.01
CA ASP A 63 24.54 -10.56 3.52
C ASP A 63 23.06 -10.50 3.99
N GLU A 64 22.57 -11.55 4.62
CA GLU A 64 21.15 -11.71 4.98
C GLU A 64 20.65 -10.56 5.88
N GLU A 65 21.40 -10.21 6.92
CA GLU A 65 21.03 -9.15 7.86
C GLU A 65 21.03 -7.79 7.19
N GLU A 66 21.98 -7.54 6.29
CA GLU A 66 22.05 -6.29 5.56
C GLU A 66 20.84 -6.12 4.63
N VAL A 67 20.52 -7.16 3.85
CA VAL A 67 19.43 -7.11 2.87
C VAL A 67 18.06 -7.03 3.55
N LYS A 68 17.87 -7.67 4.68
CA LYS A 68 16.66 -7.51 5.51
C LYS A 68 16.47 -6.06 5.99
N GLY A 69 17.57 -5.35 6.20
CA GLY A 69 17.56 -3.93 6.57
C GLY A 69 17.21 -2.96 5.43
N TYR A 70 17.19 -3.42 4.18
CA TYR A 70 16.88 -2.58 3.03
C TYR A 70 15.45 -2.05 3.07
N ASP A 71 15.26 -0.85 2.52
CA ASP A 71 13.92 -0.38 2.18
C ASP A 71 13.40 -1.08 0.89
N LEU A 72 12.15 -0.84 0.53
CA LEU A 72 11.54 -1.47 -0.67
C LEU A 72 12.32 -1.16 -1.95
N ARG A 73 12.88 0.04 -2.07
CA ARG A 73 13.63 0.44 -3.26
C ARG A 73 14.93 -0.35 -3.37
N LYS A 74 15.73 -0.36 -2.32
CA LYS A 74 17.00 -1.12 -2.29
C LYS A 74 16.77 -2.61 -2.47
N LEU A 75 15.71 -3.15 -1.85
CA LEU A 75 15.34 -4.56 -2.04
C LEU A 75 14.96 -4.84 -3.50
N SER A 76 14.23 -3.95 -4.14
CA SER A 76 13.87 -4.08 -5.56
C SER A 76 15.10 -4.06 -6.47
N ASP A 77 16.05 -3.18 -6.18
CA ASP A 77 17.33 -3.10 -6.91
C ASP A 77 18.15 -4.39 -6.73
N GLU A 78 18.15 -4.95 -5.52
CA GLU A 78 18.83 -6.22 -5.23
C GLU A 78 18.18 -7.40 -5.96
N ILE A 79 16.87 -7.47 -5.99
CA ILE A 79 16.13 -8.50 -6.75
C ILE A 79 16.43 -8.37 -8.26
N TYR A 80 16.44 -7.13 -8.77
CA TYR A 80 16.83 -6.89 -10.15
C TYR A 80 18.24 -7.43 -10.44
N ARG A 81 19.19 -7.24 -9.51
CA ARG A 81 20.55 -7.76 -9.62
C ARG A 81 20.59 -9.29 -9.62
N ILE A 82 19.87 -9.92 -8.70
CA ILE A 82 19.82 -11.39 -8.55
C ILE A 82 19.25 -12.06 -9.80
N TYR A 83 18.17 -11.54 -10.34
CA TYR A 83 17.45 -12.15 -11.47
C TYR A 83 17.83 -11.55 -12.83
N HIS A 84 18.76 -10.60 -12.87
CA HIS A 84 19.15 -9.89 -14.08
C HIS A 84 17.97 -9.26 -14.85
N GLY A 85 16.91 -8.87 -14.14
CA GLY A 85 15.74 -8.28 -14.74
C GLY A 85 14.61 -7.99 -13.78
N LYS A 86 13.53 -7.39 -14.30
CA LYS A 86 12.35 -6.96 -13.53
C LYS A 86 11.23 -7.99 -13.49
N THR A 87 11.34 -9.04 -14.29
CA THR A 87 10.23 -9.97 -14.57
C THR A 87 9.73 -10.66 -13.33
N GLU A 88 10.63 -11.14 -12.48
CA GLU A 88 10.25 -11.89 -11.27
C GLU A 88 9.48 -11.02 -10.28
N LEU A 89 10.01 -9.82 -10.01
CA LEU A 89 9.33 -8.88 -9.13
C LEU A 89 8.00 -8.41 -9.72
N TYR A 90 7.96 -8.12 -11.02
CA TYR A 90 6.73 -7.74 -11.70
C TYR A 90 5.67 -8.85 -11.63
N ASN A 91 6.04 -10.08 -11.92
CA ASN A 91 5.11 -11.21 -11.86
C ASN A 91 4.56 -11.42 -10.45
N LEU A 92 5.42 -11.35 -9.44
CA LEU A 92 5.00 -11.45 -8.04
C LEU A 92 3.97 -10.37 -7.69
N LEU A 93 4.29 -9.10 -7.97
CA LEU A 93 3.38 -7.99 -7.68
C LEU A 93 2.09 -8.08 -8.50
N HIS A 94 2.18 -8.46 -9.76
CA HIS A 94 1.01 -8.67 -10.61
C HIS A 94 0.08 -9.74 -10.06
N GLU A 95 0.61 -10.89 -9.64
CA GLU A 95 -0.20 -11.94 -9.02
C GLU A 95 -0.85 -11.53 -7.71
N MET A 96 -0.16 -10.70 -6.92
CA MET A 96 -0.67 -10.22 -5.65
C MET A 96 -1.82 -9.24 -5.82
N TYR A 97 -1.72 -8.34 -6.80
CA TYR A 97 -2.63 -7.22 -6.96
C TYR A 97 -3.64 -7.36 -8.10
N ILE A 98 -3.48 -8.37 -8.95
CA ILE A 98 -4.48 -8.64 -9.99
C ILE A 98 -5.85 -8.95 -9.35
N ASN A 99 -6.92 -8.45 -9.95
CA ASN A 99 -8.29 -8.64 -9.45
C ASN A 99 -8.53 -8.11 -8.03
N THR A 100 -7.82 -7.07 -7.63
CA THR A 100 -8.11 -6.36 -6.38
C THR A 100 -9.55 -5.85 -6.39
N ARG A 101 -10.28 -6.15 -5.32
CA ARG A 101 -11.66 -5.68 -5.12
C ARG A 101 -11.69 -4.64 -4.01
N PRO A 102 -12.39 -3.52 -4.22
CA PRO A 102 -12.54 -2.51 -3.18
C PRO A 102 -13.33 -3.07 -1.99
N ALA A 103 -13.05 -2.55 -0.81
CA ALA A 103 -13.92 -2.74 0.36
C ALA A 103 -15.11 -1.77 0.28
N GLU A 104 -16.14 -2.02 1.06
CA GLU A 104 -17.36 -1.22 1.07
C GLU A 104 -17.11 0.28 1.30
N PHE A 105 -16.16 0.63 2.17
CA PHE A 105 -15.84 2.03 2.44
C PHE A 105 -15.25 2.77 1.23
N HIS A 106 -14.57 2.07 0.32
CA HIS A 106 -14.08 2.67 -0.92
C HIS A 106 -15.24 3.15 -1.80
N ASP A 107 -16.33 2.36 -1.87
CA ASP A 107 -17.51 2.73 -2.64
C ASP A 107 -18.20 3.99 -2.10
N TYR A 108 -18.22 4.17 -0.79
CA TYR A 108 -18.74 5.39 -0.18
C TYR A 108 -17.87 6.60 -0.47
N LEU A 109 -16.55 6.43 -0.40
CA LEU A 109 -15.60 7.52 -0.66
C LEU A 109 -15.69 8.02 -2.10
N VAL A 110 -15.74 7.11 -3.09
CA VAL A 110 -15.78 7.53 -4.50
C VAL A 110 -17.12 8.15 -4.92
N LYS A 111 -18.19 7.89 -4.19
CA LYS A 111 -19.52 8.49 -4.44
C LYS A 111 -19.65 9.92 -3.92
N TYR A 112 -18.76 10.34 -3.04
CA TYR A 112 -18.76 11.70 -2.52
C TYR A 112 -18.27 12.70 -3.59
N PRO A 113 -18.88 13.89 -3.73
CA PRO A 113 -18.52 14.86 -4.76
C PRO A 113 -17.24 15.64 -4.39
N TRP A 114 -16.10 14.99 -4.44
CA TRP A 114 -14.80 15.61 -4.22
C TRP A 114 -14.48 16.62 -5.31
N LYS A 115 -13.92 17.77 -4.92
CA LYS A 115 -13.42 18.73 -5.90
C LYS A 115 -12.27 18.15 -6.72
N ASN A 116 -11.33 17.53 -6.02
CA ASN A 116 -10.18 16.81 -6.62
C ASN A 116 -9.80 15.63 -5.72
N ILE A 117 -9.23 14.61 -6.32
CA ILE A 117 -8.63 13.49 -5.62
C ILE A 117 -7.16 13.44 -5.99
N TYR A 118 -6.28 13.51 -5.00
CA TYR A 118 -4.84 13.35 -5.15
C TYR A 118 -4.40 12.05 -4.48
N THR A 119 -3.54 11.31 -5.11
CA THR A 119 -3.01 10.08 -4.53
C THR A 119 -1.50 10.00 -4.69
N VAL A 120 -0.86 9.51 -3.63
CA VAL A 120 0.53 9.04 -3.61
C VAL A 120 0.57 7.52 -3.44
N ASN A 121 -0.58 6.86 -3.54
CA ASN A 121 -0.68 5.41 -3.53
C ASN A 121 -0.33 4.89 -4.92
N ILE A 122 0.74 4.14 -5.00
CA ILE A 122 1.28 3.57 -6.23
C ILE A 122 0.73 2.17 -6.39
#